data_96adbd29879edddd1f2bee4ab514995a
#
_entry.id   96adbd29879edddd1f2bee4ab514995a
#
_cell.length_a   1.000
_cell.length_b   1.000
_cell.length_c   1.000
_cell.angle_alpha   90.00
_cell.angle_beta   90.00
_cell.angle_gamma   90.00
#
_symmetry.space_group_name_H-M   'P 1'
#
loop_
_entity.id
_entity.type
_entity.pdbx_description
1 polymer ?
#
loop_
_entity_poly.entity_id
_entity_poly.type
_entity_poly.pdbx_seq_one_letter_code
_entity_poly.pdbx_strand_id
1 'polypeptide(L)'
;MSLIKKIQILLEMIQFKLTVFALPFALTGAFLASRGFPELKTLGLVVLAMVGARTCAMGFNRIIDYKFDRENPRTATRAIPAGDVRLIEAWSMVIIAGCIFFFACYNLNQLTLLLSPFALGLTLFYSVTKRFTSLCHVILGVALAFSPFGGWVAVKNSIVDYPFVLSFGVLFWVAGFDTIYGCLDAEFDKKRGLYSLPAKIGKKNAFRLAGIFHLIAFVLFTATGYSQGLNIFYYVGIFLTSVALLYQHMLVRPDDLSRIHASFFSMNGFISITLFLATWVSLVTL
;
A
#
# COMPACT_ATOMS: atom_id res chain seq x y z
N MET A 1 6.44 -30.37 -9.80
CA MET A 1 6.63 -28.96 -10.20
C MET A 1 8.03 -28.52 -9.79
N SER A 2 8.78 -27.80 -10.63
CA SER A 2 10.12 -27.33 -10.27
C SER A 2 10.05 -26.26 -9.16
N LEU A 3 11.09 -26.16 -8.32
CA LEU A 3 11.17 -25.16 -7.23
C LEU A 3 11.03 -23.75 -7.77
N ILE A 4 11.66 -23.45 -8.92
CA ILE A 4 11.59 -22.12 -9.56
C ILE A 4 10.14 -21.76 -9.91
N LYS A 5 9.41 -22.70 -10.54
CA LYS A 5 8.00 -22.47 -10.89
C LYS A 5 7.13 -22.26 -9.65
N LYS A 6 7.42 -22.96 -8.55
CA LYS A 6 6.70 -22.78 -7.29
C LYS A 6 6.95 -21.39 -6.69
N ILE A 7 8.19 -20.93 -6.69
CA ILE A 7 8.54 -19.57 -6.22
C ILE A 7 7.81 -18.50 -7.07
N GLN A 8 7.79 -18.67 -8.39
CA GLN A 8 7.06 -17.76 -9.28
C GLN A 8 5.57 -17.67 -8.93
N ILE A 9 4.91 -18.82 -8.74
CA ILE A 9 3.49 -18.86 -8.35
C ILE A 9 3.27 -18.17 -6.99
N LEU A 10 4.15 -18.37 -6.01
CA LEU A 10 4.05 -17.72 -4.71
C LEU A 10 4.23 -16.20 -4.82
N LEU A 11 5.19 -15.71 -5.61
CA LEU A 11 5.39 -14.28 -5.85
C LEU A 11 4.22 -13.64 -6.60
N GLU A 12 3.64 -14.35 -7.58
CA GLU A 12 2.43 -13.91 -8.28
C GLU A 12 1.22 -13.90 -7.35
N MET A 13 1.06 -14.91 -6.48
CA MET A 13 -0.03 -14.99 -5.51
C MET A 13 -0.08 -13.76 -4.60
N ILE A 14 1.06 -13.30 -4.10
CA ILE A 14 1.16 -12.11 -3.26
C ILE A 14 1.23 -10.81 -4.08
N GLN A 15 1.23 -10.90 -5.41
CA GLN A 15 1.40 -9.76 -6.31
C GLN A 15 2.61 -8.89 -5.91
N PHE A 16 3.78 -9.52 -5.84
CA PHE A 16 5.01 -8.90 -5.33
C PHE A 16 5.34 -7.55 -6.01
N LYS A 17 4.99 -7.41 -7.29
CA LYS A 17 5.12 -6.14 -8.05
C LYS A 17 4.42 -4.94 -7.38
N LEU A 18 3.39 -5.17 -6.55
CA LEU A 18 2.71 -4.09 -5.82
C LEU A 18 3.51 -3.55 -4.62
N THR A 19 4.65 -4.13 -4.30
CA THR A 19 5.57 -3.59 -3.30
C THR A 19 6.01 -2.16 -3.68
N VAL A 20 6.01 -1.84 -4.99
CA VAL A 20 6.28 -0.49 -5.51
C VAL A 20 5.29 0.59 -5.00
N PHE A 21 4.15 0.22 -4.45
CA PHE A 21 3.21 1.22 -3.90
C PHE A 21 3.63 1.72 -2.51
N ALA A 22 4.12 0.86 -1.67
CA ALA A 22 4.42 1.17 -0.27
C ALA A 22 5.92 1.43 -0.03
N LEU A 23 6.81 0.72 -0.71
CA LEU A 23 8.26 0.84 -0.52
C LEU A 23 8.78 2.27 -0.77
N PRO A 24 8.40 2.98 -1.86
CA PRO A 24 8.86 4.34 -2.06
C PRO A 24 8.45 5.28 -0.92
N PHE A 25 7.29 5.09 -0.29
CA PHE A 25 6.88 5.90 0.87
C PHE A 25 7.69 5.56 2.13
N ALA A 26 8.03 4.28 2.36
CA ALA A 26 8.92 3.93 3.45
C ALA A 26 10.31 4.58 3.27
N LEU A 27 10.83 4.57 2.04
CA LEU A 27 12.06 5.27 1.69
C LEU A 27 11.91 6.79 1.85
N THR A 28 10.79 7.38 1.42
CA THR A 28 10.51 8.82 1.63
C THR A 28 10.61 9.19 3.11
N GLY A 29 9.98 8.41 4.00
CA GLY A 29 10.09 8.61 5.44
C GLY A 29 11.52 8.52 5.95
N ALA A 30 12.29 7.52 5.50
CA ALA A 30 13.70 7.35 5.89
C ALA A 30 14.58 8.51 5.41
N PHE A 31 14.39 8.97 4.16
CA PHE A 31 15.17 10.09 3.59
C PHE A 31 14.83 11.43 4.24
N LEU A 32 13.56 11.69 4.54
CA LEU A 32 13.14 12.87 5.31
C LEU A 32 13.75 12.86 6.72
N ALA A 33 13.78 11.70 7.37
CA ALA A 33 14.35 11.53 8.70
C ALA A 33 15.85 11.83 8.74
N SER A 34 16.60 11.36 7.74
CA SER A 34 18.06 11.59 7.64
C SER A 34 18.43 12.95 7.06
N ARG A 35 17.46 13.71 6.50
CA ARG A 35 17.69 14.92 5.74
C ARG A 35 18.70 14.73 4.59
N GLY A 36 18.68 13.56 3.98
CA GLY A 36 19.60 13.15 2.92
C GLY A 36 19.58 11.64 2.74
N PHE A 37 20.73 11.05 2.44
CA PHE A 37 20.86 9.61 2.23
C PHE A 37 21.04 8.89 3.59
N PRO A 38 20.11 7.98 3.99
CA PRO A 38 20.26 7.20 5.21
C PRO A 38 21.44 6.20 5.11
N GLU A 39 21.89 5.70 6.25
CA GLU A 39 22.88 4.62 6.28
C GLU A 39 22.41 3.40 5.48
N LEU A 40 23.29 2.83 4.65
CA LEU A 40 22.97 1.69 3.76
C LEU A 40 22.41 0.48 4.52
N LYS A 41 22.93 0.21 5.72
CA LYS A 41 22.43 -0.87 6.58
C LYS A 41 20.98 -0.62 6.97
N THR A 42 20.66 0.60 7.41
CA THR A 42 19.29 1.01 7.77
C THR A 42 18.35 0.91 6.58
N LEU A 43 18.77 1.39 5.41
CA LEU A 43 18.00 1.25 4.17
C LEU A 43 17.73 -0.21 3.82
N GLY A 44 18.73 -1.07 3.87
CA GLY A 44 18.59 -2.49 3.61
C GLY A 44 17.59 -3.16 4.56
N LEU A 45 17.62 -2.80 5.85
CA LEU A 45 16.68 -3.31 6.84
C LEU A 45 15.26 -2.76 6.65
N VAL A 46 15.10 -1.48 6.24
CA VAL A 46 13.80 -0.91 5.89
C VAL A 46 13.19 -1.64 4.69
N VAL A 47 13.98 -1.90 3.64
CA VAL A 47 13.52 -2.68 2.48
C VAL A 47 13.12 -4.09 2.90
N LEU A 48 13.93 -4.76 3.72
CA LEU A 48 13.65 -6.10 4.23
C LEU A 48 12.36 -6.13 5.07
N ALA A 49 12.16 -5.16 5.96
CA ALA A 49 10.95 -5.01 6.74
C ALA A 49 9.72 -4.83 5.85
N MET A 50 9.80 -3.95 4.84
CA MET A 50 8.70 -3.71 3.90
C MET A 50 8.34 -4.96 3.08
N VAL A 51 9.34 -5.69 2.59
CA VAL A 51 9.12 -6.95 1.86
C VAL A 51 8.50 -8.00 2.77
N GLY A 52 9.00 -8.14 4.00
CA GLY A 52 8.47 -9.04 5.01
C GLY A 52 7.00 -8.74 5.36
N ALA A 53 6.73 -7.49 5.76
CA ALA A 53 5.36 -7.05 6.12
C ALA A 53 4.37 -7.24 4.97
N ARG A 54 4.76 -6.84 3.75
CA ARG A 54 3.89 -6.97 2.58
C ARG A 54 3.62 -8.41 2.19
N THR A 55 4.65 -9.25 2.18
CA THR A 55 4.51 -10.69 1.89
C THR A 55 3.61 -11.36 2.92
N CYS A 56 3.81 -11.06 4.20
CA CYS A 56 2.98 -11.55 5.30
C CYS A 56 1.52 -11.12 5.11
N ALA A 57 1.26 -9.82 4.89
CA ALA A 57 -0.07 -9.26 4.73
C ALA A 57 -0.81 -9.84 3.52
N MET A 58 -0.17 -9.90 2.36
CA MET A 58 -0.81 -10.41 1.14
C MET A 58 -1.04 -11.92 1.21
N GLY A 59 -0.09 -12.69 1.77
CA GLY A 59 -0.27 -14.11 2.01
C GLY A 59 -1.44 -14.38 2.95
N PHE A 60 -1.53 -13.65 4.07
CA PHE A 60 -2.63 -13.73 5.01
C PHE A 60 -3.97 -13.37 4.35
N ASN A 61 -4.02 -12.28 3.58
CA ASN A 61 -5.22 -11.89 2.84
C ASN A 61 -5.71 -13.02 1.92
N ARG A 62 -4.81 -13.68 1.18
CA ARG A 62 -5.16 -14.82 0.30
C ARG A 62 -5.72 -16.02 1.09
N ILE A 63 -5.16 -16.29 2.27
CA ILE A 63 -5.63 -17.38 3.13
C ILE A 63 -7.02 -17.08 3.69
N ILE A 64 -7.22 -15.87 4.21
CA ILE A 64 -8.48 -15.49 4.84
C ILE A 64 -9.61 -15.40 3.82
N ASP A 65 -9.33 -14.89 2.61
CA ASP A 65 -10.35 -14.68 1.58
C ASP A 65 -10.56 -15.87 0.65
N TYR A 66 -9.84 -17.01 0.84
CA TYR A 66 -9.84 -18.09 -0.13
C TYR A 66 -11.24 -18.64 -0.45
N LYS A 67 -12.15 -18.67 0.53
CA LYS A 67 -13.53 -19.14 0.33
C LYS A 67 -14.32 -18.18 -0.57
N PHE A 68 -14.21 -16.88 -0.33
CA PHE A 68 -14.83 -15.84 -1.17
C PHE A 68 -14.19 -15.78 -2.55
N ASP A 69 -12.85 -15.91 -2.61
CA ASP A 69 -12.10 -15.92 -3.86
C ASP A 69 -12.52 -17.08 -4.78
N ARG A 70 -12.81 -18.25 -4.21
CA ARG A 70 -13.27 -19.43 -4.94
C ARG A 70 -14.64 -19.21 -5.59
N GLU A 71 -15.51 -18.41 -4.97
CA GLU A 71 -16.87 -18.15 -5.42
C GLU A 71 -16.99 -16.94 -6.35
N ASN A 72 -15.98 -16.08 -6.36
CA ASN A 72 -15.95 -14.90 -7.21
C ASN A 72 -15.29 -15.27 -8.56
N PRO A 73 -16.01 -15.15 -9.71
CA PRO A 73 -15.47 -15.52 -11.02
C PRO A 73 -14.17 -14.80 -11.37
N ARG A 74 -13.97 -13.57 -10.86
CA ARG A 74 -12.75 -12.77 -11.09
C ARG A 74 -11.52 -13.34 -10.38
N THR A 75 -11.72 -14.00 -9.24
CA THR A 75 -10.62 -14.43 -8.35
C THR A 75 -10.54 -15.95 -8.18
N ALA A 76 -11.45 -16.72 -8.75
CA ALA A 76 -11.48 -18.18 -8.67
C ALA A 76 -10.20 -18.84 -9.25
N THR A 77 -9.51 -18.17 -10.16
CA THR A 77 -8.25 -18.63 -10.77
C THR A 77 -7.00 -18.27 -9.96
N ARG A 78 -7.14 -17.65 -8.77
CA ARG A 78 -6.00 -17.37 -7.88
C ARG A 78 -5.38 -18.67 -7.37
N ALA A 79 -4.10 -18.66 -7.05
CA ALA A 79 -3.30 -19.84 -6.75
C ALA A 79 -3.86 -20.76 -5.64
N ILE A 80 -4.49 -20.23 -4.57
CA ILE A 80 -5.10 -21.05 -3.51
C ILE A 80 -6.43 -21.66 -3.97
N PRO A 81 -7.41 -20.89 -4.49
CA PRO A 81 -8.65 -21.44 -5.05
C PRO A 81 -8.44 -22.43 -6.18
N ALA A 82 -7.46 -22.18 -7.07
CA ALA A 82 -7.12 -23.06 -8.19
C ALA A 82 -6.40 -24.36 -7.75
N GLY A 83 -5.91 -24.44 -6.50
CA GLY A 83 -5.18 -25.60 -6.00
C GLY A 83 -3.68 -25.61 -6.32
N ASP A 84 -3.14 -24.56 -6.94
CA ASP A 84 -1.70 -24.42 -7.25
C ASP A 84 -0.83 -24.25 -6.00
N VAL A 85 -1.42 -23.67 -4.93
CA VAL A 85 -0.78 -23.46 -3.63
C VAL A 85 -1.68 -24.04 -2.53
N ARG A 86 -1.13 -24.94 -1.72
CA ARG A 86 -1.80 -25.50 -0.55
C ARG A 86 -1.83 -24.48 0.59
N LEU A 87 -2.87 -24.51 1.43
CA LEU A 87 -2.98 -23.60 2.59
C LEU A 87 -1.77 -23.68 3.52
N ILE A 88 -1.19 -24.87 3.71
CA ILE A 88 0.02 -25.02 4.54
C ILE A 88 1.22 -24.29 3.97
N GLU A 89 1.39 -24.27 2.64
CA GLU A 89 2.47 -23.55 1.97
C GLU A 89 2.28 -22.02 2.10
N ALA A 90 1.03 -21.57 1.96
CA ALA A 90 0.69 -20.17 2.14
C ALA A 90 0.92 -19.72 3.60
N TRP A 91 0.52 -20.51 4.60
CA TRP A 91 0.79 -20.24 6.02
C TRP A 91 2.29 -20.23 6.33
N SER A 92 3.05 -21.18 5.80
CA SER A 92 4.51 -21.21 5.98
C SER A 92 5.16 -19.91 5.44
N MET A 93 4.72 -19.45 4.26
CA MET A 93 5.20 -18.18 3.70
C MET A 93 4.84 -16.99 4.60
N VAL A 94 3.62 -16.92 5.14
CA VAL A 94 3.17 -15.84 6.04
C VAL A 94 4.02 -15.80 7.30
N ILE A 95 4.26 -16.98 7.93
CA ILE A 95 5.08 -17.08 9.16
C ILE A 95 6.51 -16.66 8.88
N ILE A 96 7.15 -17.20 7.83
CA ILE A 96 8.53 -16.84 7.46
C ILE A 96 8.62 -15.33 7.19
N ALA A 97 7.70 -14.76 6.42
CA ALA A 97 7.69 -13.34 6.11
C ALA A 97 7.49 -12.47 7.36
N GLY A 98 6.64 -12.89 8.30
CA GLY A 98 6.48 -12.24 9.61
C GLY A 98 7.76 -12.29 10.45
N CYS A 99 8.46 -13.44 10.47
CA CYS A 99 9.75 -13.58 11.14
C CYS A 99 10.82 -12.64 10.50
N ILE A 100 10.86 -12.55 9.18
CA ILE A 100 11.76 -11.63 8.47
C ILE A 100 11.44 -10.17 8.82
N PHE A 101 10.17 -9.81 8.89
CA PHE A 101 9.75 -8.47 9.31
C PHE A 101 10.23 -8.13 10.72
N PHE A 102 9.95 -8.99 11.71
CA PHE A 102 10.38 -8.76 13.09
C PHE A 102 11.91 -8.79 13.25
N PHE A 103 12.61 -9.66 12.53
CA PHE A 103 14.06 -9.67 12.47
C PHE A 103 14.62 -8.33 11.97
N ALA A 104 14.06 -7.79 10.90
CA ALA A 104 14.47 -6.48 10.38
C ALA A 104 14.20 -5.36 11.40
N CYS A 105 13.01 -5.35 12.01
CA CYS A 105 12.65 -4.36 13.03
C CYS A 105 13.55 -4.42 14.27
N TYR A 106 13.90 -5.63 14.72
CA TYR A 106 14.84 -5.85 15.85
C TYR A 106 16.24 -5.27 15.55
N ASN A 107 16.72 -5.42 14.32
CA ASN A 107 18.04 -4.91 13.91
C ASN A 107 18.03 -3.41 13.52
N LEU A 108 16.86 -2.78 13.42
CA LEU A 108 16.73 -1.33 13.20
C LEU A 108 16.93 -0.57 14.52
N ASN A 109 15.91 -0.54 15.37
CA ASN A 109 16.00 0.11 16.68
C ASN A 109 14.82 -0.32 17.59
N GLN A 110 14.92 0.05 18.87
CA GLN A 110 13.96 -0.37 19.90
C GLN A 110 12.53 0.13 19.62
N LEU A 111 12.37 1.38 19.17
CA LEU A 111 11.05 1.94 18.90
C LEU A 111 10.40 1.27 17.69
N THR A 112 11.17 1.00 16.64
CA THR A 112 10.69 0.26 15.48
C THR A 112 10.21 -1.13 15.88
N LEU A 113 10.97 -1.84 16.73
CA LEU A 113 10.56 -3.15 17.24
C LEU A 113 9.29 -3.06 18.08
N LEU A 114 9.19 -2.06 18.98
CA LEU A 114 8.01 -1.87 19.85
C LEU A 114 6.73 -1.60 19.03
N LEU A 115 6.82 -0.83 17.95
CA LEU A 115 5.68 -0.48 17.11
C LEU A 115 5.35 -1.56 16.06
N SER A 116 6.28 -2.47 15.77
CA SER A 116 6.12 -3.47 14.70
C SER A 116 4.95 -4.43 14.89
N PRO A 117 4.59 -4.94 16.11
CA PRO A 117 3.42 -5.79 16.27
C PRO A 117 2.11 -5.05 15.94
N PHE A 118 2.03 -3.77 16.31
CA PHE A 118 0.87 -2.94 16.00
C PHE A 118 0.73 -2.68 14.50
N ALA A 119 1.83 -2.31 13.83
CA ALA A 119 1.85 -2.07 12.39
C ALA A 119 1.46 -3.33 11.59
N LEU A 120 2.06 -4.50 11.94
CA LEU A 120 1.71 -5.75 11.29
C LEU A 120 0.26 -6.16 11.62
N GLY A 121 -0.15 -6.08 12.89
CA GLY A 121 -1.50 -6.41 13.34
C GLY A 121 -2.57 -5.60 12.58
N LEU A 122 -2.39 -4.29 12.42
CA LEU A 122 -3.28 -3.44 11.64
C LEU A 122 -3.34 -3.85 10.16
N THR A 123 -2.18 -4.19 9.60
CA THR A 123 -2.10 -4.63 8.20
C THR A 123 -2.78 -5.99 7.97
N LEU A 124 -2.71 -6.89 8.94
CA LEU A 124 -3.46 -8.16 8.91
C LEU A 124 -4.96 -7.94 9.14
N PHE A 125 -5.30 -7.06 10.10
CA PHE A 125 -6.68 -6.73 10.44
C PHE A 125 -7.47 -6.20 9.24
N TYR A 126 -6.84 -5.42 8.36
CA TYR A 126 -7.46 -4.96 7.12
C TYR A 126 -8.13 -6.11 6.34
N SER A 127 -7.50 -7.30 6.27
CA SER A 127 -7.99 -8.44 5.49
C SER A 127 -9.36 -8.97 5.95
N VAL A 128 -9.79 -8.69 7.18
CA VAL A 128 -11.08 -9.12 7.71
C VAL A 128 -12.15 -8.04 7.68
N THR A 129 -11.78 -6.79 7.43
CA THR A 129 -12.66 -5.62 7.59
C THR A 129 -13.86 -5.61 6.64
N LYS A 130 -13.73 -6.12 5.42
CA LYS A 130 -14.82 -6.30 4.47
C LYS A 130 -16.01 -7.13 5.01
N ARG A 131 -15.83 -7.85 6.12
CA ARG A 131 -16.86 -8.72 6.71
C ARG A 131 -17.82 -7.96 7.63
N PHE A 132 -17.44 -6.75 8.07
CA PHE A 132 -18.25 -5.99 9.04
C PHE A 132 -18.28 -4.47 8.79
N THR A 133 -17.41 -3.91 7.91
CA THR A 133 -17.41 -2.46 7.63
C THR A 133 -17.13 -2.13 6.18
N SER A 134 -17.85 -1.13 5.66
CA SER A 134 -17.60 -0.56 4.34
C SER A 134 -16.35 0.35 4.29
N LEU A 135 -15.75 0.68 5.43
CA LEU A 135 -14.54 1.51 5.53
C LEU A 135 -13.24 0.73 5.25
N CYS A 136 -13.33 -0.52 4.75
CA CYS A 136 -12.17 -1.36 4.44
C CYS A 136 -11.10 -0.65 3.61
N HIS A 137 -11.50 0.18 2.64
CA HIS A 137 -10.58 0.97 1.80
C HIS A 137 -9.81 2.03 2.61
N VAL A 138 -10.46 2.68 3.57
CA VAL A 138 -9.83 3.65 4.47
C VAL A 138 -8.88 2.92 5.44
N ILE A 139 -9.29 1.76 5.97
CA ILE A 139 -8.43 0.95 6.87
C ILE A 139 -7.19 0.45 6.12
N LEU A 140 -7.31 0.08 4.83
CA LEU A 140 -6.13 -0.19 3.99
C LEU A 140 -5.23 1.05 3.88
N GLY A 141 -5.84 2.22 3.68
CA GLY A 141 -5.12 3.50 3.65
C GLY A 141 -4.36 3.75 4.95
N VAL A 142 -4.98 3.52 6.11
CA VAL A 142 -4.31 3.61 7.43
C VAL A 142 -3.14 2.63 7.50
N ALA A 143 -3.32 1.37 7.07
CA ALA A 143 -2.24 0.37 7.11
C ALA A 143 -1.02 0.80 6.25
N LEU A 144 -1.25 1.34 5.04
CA LEU A 144 -0.16 1.81 4.19
C LEU A 144 0.45 3.15 4.66
N ALA A 145 -0.30 3.98 5.38
CA ALA A 145 0.19 5.21 6.00
C ALA A 145 1.32 4.97 7.04
N PHE A 146 1.41 3.74 7.57
CA PHE A 146 2.53 3.32 8.41
C PHE A 146 3.84 3.13 7.63
N SER A 147 3.82 3.08 6.29
CA SER A 147 5.06 2.94 5.50
C SER A 147 6.02 4.12 5.70
N PRO A 148 5.63 5.39 5.43
CA PRO A 148 6.53 6.53 5.67
C PRO A 148 6.83 6.73 7.14
N PHE A 149 5.88 6.48 8.04
CA PHE A 149 6.09 6.54 9.48
C PHE A 149 7.14 5.52 9.93
N GLY A 150 7.03 4.26 9.51
CA GLY A 150 8.00 3.21 9.81
C GLY A 150 9.40 3.53 9.28
N GLY A 151 9.51 4.07 8.06
CA GLY A 151 10.78 4.54 7.50
C GLY A 151 11.44 5.65 8.33
N TRP A 152 10.64 6.62 8.80
CA TRP A 152 11.12 7.68 9.70
C TRP A 152 11.61 7.12 11.04
N VAL A 153 10.79 6.31 11.71
CA VAL A 153 11.13 5.73 13.01
C VAL A 153 12.37 4.83 12.92
N ALA A 154 12.51 4.09 11.80
CA ALA A 154 13.67 3.25 11.54
C ALA A 154 15.00 4.03 11.56
N VAL A 155 15.00 5.29 11.15
CA VAL A 155 16.18 6.17 11.12
C VAL A 155 16.33 6.95 12.42
N LYS A 156 15.25 7.58 12.90
CA LYS A 156 15.28 8.54 14.02
C LYS A 156 15.20 7.89 15.39
N ASN A 157 14.69 6.66 15.51
CA ASN A 157 14.30 6.08 16.79
C ASN A 157 13.40 7.01 17.64
N SER A 158 12.59 7.83 16.95
CA SER A 158 11.73 8.87 17.54
C SER A 158 10.55 9.15 16.62
N ILE A 159 9.43 9.56 17.20
CA ILE A 159 8.25 10.09 16.49
C ILE A 159 8.23 11.61 16.43
N VAL A 160 9.15 12.26 17.14
CA VAL A 160 9.24 13.74 17.18
C VAL A 160 9.59 14.25 15.80
N ASP A 161 8.97 15.37 15.43
CA ASP A 161 9.10 16.04 14.13
C ASP A 161 8.68 15.23 12.90
N TYR A 162 8.03 14.08 13.11
CA TYR A 162 7.49 13.32 11.99
C TYR A 162 6.37 14.10 11.29
N PRO A 163 6.44 14.26 9.96
CA PRO A 163 5.39 14.96 9.22
C PRO A 163 4.15 14.07 9.03
N PHE A 164 3.26 14.02 10.01
CA PHE A 164 2.02 13.21 9.96
C PHE A 164 1.17 13.51 8.72
N VAL A 165 1.27 14.73 8.17
CA VAL A 165 0.61 15.11 6.91
C VAL A 165 0.98 14.17 5.76
N LEU A 166 2.20 13.62 5.72
CA LEU A 166 2.63 12.64 4.73
C LEU A 166 1.84 11.33 4.88
N SER A 167 1.74 10.81 6.11
CA SER A 167 0.95 9.59 6.38
C SER A 167 -0.51 9.77 6.02
N PHE A 168 -1.12 10.89 6.36
CA PHE A 168 -2.50 11.19 5.97
C PHE A 168 -2.64 11.33 4.44
N GLY A 169 -1.64 11.90 3.76
CA GLY A 169 -1.60 11.92 2.29
C GLY A 169 -1.63 10.51 1.70
N VAL A 170 -0.80 9.60 2.22
CA VAL A 170 -0.78 8.19 1.80
C VAL A 170 -2.12 7.50 2.10
N LEU A 171 -2.70 7.74 3.29
CA LEU A 171 -4.00 7.18 3.67
C LEU A 171 -5.07 7.50 2.62
N PHE A 172 -5.26 8.78 2.31
CA PHE A 172 -6.30 9.21 1.38
C PHE A 172 -6.01 8.81 -0.06
N TRP A 173 -4.75 8.82 -0.48
CA TRP A 173 -4.37 8.30 -1.79
C TRP A 173 -4.71 6.82 -1.95
N VAL A 174 -4.37 5.98 -0.95
CA VAL A 174 -4.69 4.55 -0.96
C VAL A 174 -6.19 4.32 -0.90
N ALA A 175 -6.91 5.01 -0.01
CA ALA A 175 -8.36 4.89 0.09
C ALA A 175 -9.05 5.26 -1.23
N GLY A 176 -8.55 6.26 -1.96
CA GLY A 176 -9.06 6.67 -3.26
C GLY A 176 -8.90 5.59 -4.31
N PHE A 177 -7.67 5.15 -4.57
CA PHE A 177 -7.43 4.16 -5.63
C PHE A 177 -8.04 2.78 -5.30
N ASP A 178 -8.04 2.37 -4.03
CA ASP A 178 -8.62 1.09 -3.63
C ASP A 178 -10.15 1.11 -3.71
N THR A 179 -10.78 2.27 -3.45
CA THR A 179 -12.23 2.45 -3.68
C THR A 179 -12.58 2.29 -5.16
N ILE A 180 -11.78 2.85 -6.10
CA ILE A 180 -11.97 2.65 -7.54
C ILE A 180 -11.80 1.16 -7.88
N TYR A 181 -10.73 0.53 -7.41
CA TYR A 181 -10.46 -0.89 -7.67
C TYR A 181 -11.54 -1.81 -7.10
N GLY A 182 -12.09 -1.47 -5.93
CA GLY A 182 -13.20 -2.19 -5.30
C GLY A 182 -14.50 -2.20 -6.12
N CYS A 183 -14.66 -1.29 -7.12
CA CYS A 183 -15.79 -1.29 -8.02
C CYS A 183 -15.89 -2.56 -8.90
N LEU A 184 -14.76 -3.30 -9.07
CA LEU A 184 -14.76 -4.59 -9.76
C LEU A 184 -15.60 -5.65 -9.03
N ASP A 185 -15.58 -5.60 -7.69
CA ASP A 185 -16.23 -6.60 -6.84
C ASP A 185 -17.58 -6.14 -6.28
N ALA A 186 -18.05 -4.92 -6.61
CA ALA A 186 -19.21 -4.30 -5.99
C ALA A 186 -20.48 -5.18 -6.04
N GLU A 187 -20.77 -5.81 -7.18
CA GLU A 187 -21.91 -6.71 -7.34
C GLU A 187 -21.77 -8.02 -6.56
N PHE A 188 -20.56 -8.59 -6.56
CA PHE A 188 -20.24 -9.79 -5.79
C PHE A 188 -20.33 -9.51 -4.30
N ASP A 189 -19.68 -8.44 -3.82
CA ASP A 189 -19.71 -8.00 -2.43
C ASP A 189 -21.16 -7.85 -1.93
N LYS A 190 -22.00 -7.15 -2.70
CA LYS A 190 -23.43 -6.96 -2.38
C LYS A 190 -24.19 -8.28 -2.27
N LYS A 191 -23.99 -9.19 -3.22
CA LYS A 191 -24.66 -10.52 -3.23
C LYS A 191 -24.23 -11.40 -2.07
N ARG A 192 -22.98 -11.28 -1.63
CA ARG A 192 -22.39 -12.10 -0.56
C ARG A 192 -22.47 -11.47 0.83
N GLY A 193 -23.08 -10.29 0.96
CA GLY A 193 -23.15 -9.58 2.23
C GLY A 193 -21.81 -9.08 2.74
N LEU A 194 -20.83 -8.88 1.83
CA LEU A 194 -19.57 -8.22 2.14
C LEU A 194 -19.73 -6.70 2.03
N TYR A 195 -19.01 -6.01 2.90
CA TYR A 195 -19.10 -4.56 3.01
C TYR A 195 -17.94 -3.90 2.27
N SER A 196 -18.26 -3.06 1.29
CA SER A 196 -17.31 -2.16 0.62
C SER A 196 -18.00 -0.84 0.28
N LEU A 197 -17.23 0.24 0.11
CA LEU A 197 -17.81 1.53 -0.29
C LEU A 197 -18.58 1.41 -1.61
N PRO A 198 -18.03 0.80 -2.69
CA PRO A 198 -18.78 0.65 -3.93
C PRO A 198 -20.07 -0.18 -3.80
N ALA A 199 -20.07 -1.23 -2.96
CA ALA A 199 -21.26 -2.04 -2.72
C ALA A 199 -22.35 -1.27 -1.96
N LYS A 200 -21.93 -0.36 -1.02
CA LYS A 200 -22.83 0.42 -0.17
C LYS A 200 -23.42 1.64 -0.88
N ILE A 201 -22.62 2.44 -1.56
CA ILE A 201 -23.03 3.74 -2.13
C ILE A 201 -23.14 3.74 -3.66
N GLY A 202 -22.85 2.60 -4.30
CA GLY A 202 -22.84 2.42 -5.76
C GLY A 202 -21.58 2.98 -6.43
N LYS A 203 -21.26 2.44 -7.62
CA LYS A 203 -20.02 2.78 -8.35
C LYS A 203 -19.87 4.28 -8.60
N LYS A 204 -20.92 4.96 -9.05
CA LYS A 204 -20.87 6.41 -9.37
C LYS A 204 -20.45 7.27 -8.17
N ASN A 205 -21.05 7.03 -7.00
CA ASN A 205 -20.71 7.77 -5.79
C ASN A 205 -19.34 7.36 -5.24
N ALA A 206 -18.95 6.08 -5.39
CA ALA A 206 -17.62 5.60 -5.04
C ALA A 206 -16.51 6.32 -5.85
N PHE A 207 -16.71 6.53 -7.15
CA PHE A 207 -15.79 7.30 -7.99
C PHE A 207 -15.70 8.78 -7.55
N ARG A 208 -16.82 9.41 -7.20
CA ARG A 208 -16.82 10.78 -6.66
C ARG A 208 -16.06 10.87 -5.35
N LEU A 209 -16.31 9.93 -4.45
CA LEU A 209 -15.61 9.88 -3.16
C LEU A 209 -14.11 9.63 -3.34
N ALA A 210 -13.72 8.75 -4.25
CA ALA A 210 -12.32 8.52 -4.60
C ALA A 210 -11.65 9.80 -5.14
N GLY A 211 -12.36 10.60 -5.94
CA GLY A 211 -11.87 11.91 -6.40
C GLY A 211 -11.63 12.88 -5.23
N ILE A 212 -12.54 12.90 -4.25
CA ILE A 212 -12.36 13.71 -3.02
C ILE A 212 -11.15 13.21 -2.23
N PHE A 213 -10.98 11.91 -2.06
CA PHE A 213 -9.81 11.34 -1.37
C PHE A 213 -8.51 11.71 -2.08
N HIS A 214 -8.45 11.63 -3.41
CA HIS A 214 -7.26 12.02 -4.18
C HIS A 214 -6.97 13.53 -4.10
N LEU A 215 -8.01 14.37 -4.06
CA LEU A 215 -7.83 15.82 -3.84
C LEU A 215 -7.25 16.10 -2.46
N ILE A 216 -7.77 15.45 -1.41
CA ILE A 216 -7.22 15.56 -0.06
C ILE A 216 -5.77 15.09 -0.03
N ALA A 217 -5.46 13.95 -0.66
CA ALA A 217 -4.10 13.43 -0.74
C ALA A 217 -3.14 14.42 -1.42
N PHE A 218 -3.56 15.02 -2.54
CA PHE A 218 -2.79 16.06 -3.24
C PHE A 218 -2.46 17.25 -2.34
N VAL A 219 -3.46 17.76 -1.61
CA VAL A 219 -3.28 18.89 -0.65
C VAL A 219 -2.30 18.50 0.45
N LEU A 220 -2.43 17.28 1.01
CA LEU A 220 -1.56 16.82 2.10
C LEU A 220 -0.12 16.54 1.62
N PHE A 221 0.07 16.00 0.43
CA PHE A 221 1.41 15.87 -0.15
C PHE A 221 2.04 17.23 -0.40
N THR A 222 1.27 18.21 -0.89
CA THR A 222 1.76 19.59 -1.07
C THR A 222 2.15 20.21 0.28
N ALA A 223 1.32 20.04 1.31
CA ALA A 223 1.60 20.50 2.68
C ALA A 223 2.85 19.83 3.28
N THR A 224 3.14 18.57 2.92
CA THR A 224 4.38 17.89 3.32
C THR A 224 5.61 18.65 2.82
N GLY A 225 5.61 19.06 1.56
CA GLY A 225 6.71 19.84 0.99
C GLY A 225 6.95 21.14 1.76
N TYR A 226 5.88 21.85 2.08
CA TYR A 226 5.95 23.11 2.85
C TYR A 226 6.47 22.86 4.27
N SER A 227 5.89 21.90 5.01
CA SER A 227 6.27 21.61 6.40
C SER A 227 7.70 21.09 6.54
N GLN A 228 8.23 20.44 5.51
CA GLN A 228 9.59 19.88 5.49
C GLN A 228 10.63 20.81 4.83
N GLY A 229 10.22 22.01 4.37
CA GLY A 229 11.10 22.97 3.71
C GLY A 229 11.71 22.45 2.41
N LEU A 230 10.95 21.60 1.66
CA LEU A 230 11.43 21.05 0.41
C LEU A 230 11.40 22.11 -0.71
N ASN A 231 12.34 21.99 -1.65
CA ASN A 231 12.53 22.96 -2.73
C ASN A 231 11.68 22.67 -3.97
N ILE A 232 11.94 23.42 -5.06
CA ILE A 232 11.17 23.37 -6.31
C ILE A 232 11.10 21.96 -6.93
N PHE A 233 12.12 21.12 -6.77
CA PHE A 233 12.12 19.78 -7.34
C PHE A 233 11.04 18.89 -6.74
N TYR A 234 10.74 19.07 -5.44
CA TYR A 234 9.60 18.40 -4.83
C TYR A 234 8.27 18.82 -5.46
N TYR A 235 8.08 20.13 -5.68
CA TYR A 235 6.84 20.65 -6.26
C TYR A 235 6.65 20.27 -7.74
N VAL A 236 7.74 20.08 -8.49
CA VAL A 236 7.67 19.44 -9.82
C VAL A 236 7.13 18.01 -9.69
N GLY A 237 7.57 17.23 -8.69
CA GLY A 237 7.02 15.92 -8.39
C GLY A 237 5.54 15.96 -8.01
N ILE A 238 5.11 16.95 -7.24
CA ILE A 238 3.69 17.19 -6.89
C ILE A 238 2.87 17.49 -8.15
N PHE A 239 3.38 18.32 -9.06
CA PHE A 239 2.72 18.59 -10.34
C PHE A 239 2.56 17.31 -11.18
N LEU A 240 3.61 16.51 -11.34
CA LEU A 240 3.54 15.24 -12.06
C LEU A 240 2.57 14.26 -11.39
N THR A 241 2.54 14.23 -10.06
CA THR A 241 1.57 13.43 -9.27
C THR A 241 0.13 13.89 -9.54
N SER A 242 -0.13 15.20 -9.61
CA SER A 242 -1.47 15.72 -9.91
C SER A 242 -1.93 15.33 -11.30
N VAL A 243 -1.06 15.41 -12.31
CA VAL A 243 -1.34 14.97 -13.67
C VAL A 243 -1.65 13.47 -13.70
N ALA A 244 -0.87 12.64 -12.97
CA ALA A 244 -1.10 11.21 -12.90
C ALA A 244 -2.43 10.86 -12.21
N LEU A 245 -2.80 11.56 -11.13
CA LEU A 245 -4.08 11.40 -10.45
C LEU A 245 -5.26 11.75 -11.38
N LEU A 246 -5.17 12.86 -12.10
CA LEU A 246 -6.20 13.24 -13.08
C LEU A 246 -6.32 12.20 -14.19
N TYR A 247 -5.19 11.78 -14.75
CA TYR A 247 -5.15 10.77 -15.81
C TYR A 247 -5.70 9.41 -15.32
N GLN A 248 -5.43 9.03 -14.08
CA GLN A 248 -5.99 7.84 -13.44
C GLN A 248 -7.53 7.84 -13.47
N HIS A 249 -8.16 8.97 -13.16
CA HIS A 249 -9.62 9.11 -13.22
C HIS A 249 -10.17 9.19 -14.65
N MET A 250 -9.36 9.61 -15.63
CA MET A 250 -9.74 9.62 -17.05
C MET A 250 -9.71 8.22 -17.68
N LEU A 251 -8.84 7.33 -17.17
CA LEU A 251 -8.67 5.97 -17.68
C LEU A 251 -9.87 5.07 -17.40
N VAL A 252 -10.65 5.36 -16.34
CA VAL A 252 -11.74 4.52 -15.86
C VAL A 252 -12.99 5.34 -15.57
N ARG A 253 -14.16 4.71 -15.80
CA ARG A 253 -15.46 5.30 -15.50
C ARG A 253 -16.33 4.30 -14.73
N PRO A 254 -17.39 4.73 -14.02
CA PRO A 254 -18.24 3.82 -13.25
C PRO A 254 -18.87 2.70 -14.09
N ASP A 255 -19.10 2.94 -15.36
CA ASP A 255 -19.70 2.06 -16.37
C ASP A 255 -18.65 1.37 -17.26
N ASP A 256 -17.38 1.84 -17.27
CA ASP A 256 -16.28 1.23 -18.02
C ASP A 256 -15.04 1.07 -17.15
N LEU A 257 -14.81 -0.16 -16.71
CA LEU A 257 -13.65 -0.56 -15.89
C LEU A 257 -12.60 -1.32 -16.69
N SER A 258 -12.65 -1.32 -18.03
CA SER A 258 -11.75 -2.09 -18.89
C SER A 258 -10.27 -1.75 -18.70
N ARG A 259 -9.96 -0.49 -18.40
CA ARG A 259 -8.59 0.00 -18.17
C ARG A 259 -8.19 0.09 -16.69
N ILE A 260 -8.94 -0.53 -15.79
CA ILE A 260 -8.70 -0.42 -14.35
C ILE A 260 -7.32 -0.95 -13.92
N HIS A 261 -6.79 -1.95 -14.61
CA HIS A 261 -5.44 -2.46 -14.32
C HIS A 261 -4.36 -1.43 -14.62
N ALA A 262 -4.46 -0.69 -15.74
CA ALA A 262 -3.53 0.39 -16.06
C ALA A 262 -3.67 1.54 -15.05
N SER A 263 -4.89 1.94 -14.74
CA SER A 263 -5.18 2.95 -13.71
C SER A 263 -4.61 2.56 -12.34
N PHE A 264 -4.81 1.31 -11.91
CA PHE A 264 -4.38 0.86 -10.59
C PHE A 264 -2.85 0.63 -10.52
N PHE A 265 -2.27 -0.16 -11.45
CA PHE A 265 -0.87 -0.56 -11.34
C PHE A 265 0.09 0.52 -11.82
N SER A 266 -0.12 1.04 -13.05
CA SER A 266 0.86 1.94 -13.66
C SER A 266 0.85 3.31 -13.01
N MET A 267 -0.34 3.88 -12.77
CA MET A 267 -0.43 5.22 -12.21
C MET A 267 0.00 5.28 -10.75
N ASN A 268 -0.41 4.32 -9.92
CA ASN A 268 -0.02 4.32 -8.50
C ASN A 268 1.48 4.03 -8.32
N GLY A 269 2.08 3.15 -9.16
CA GLY A 269 3.52 2.96 -9.19
C GLY A 269 4.26 4.23 -9.60
N PHE A 270 3.79 4.92 -10.64
CA PHE A 270 4.35 6.19 -11.07
C PHE A 270 4.28 7.26 -9.95
N ILE A 271 3.13 7.43 -9.30
CA ILE A 271 2.92 8.41 -8.22
C ILE A 271 3.89 8.17 -7.06
N SER A 272 3.96 6.94 -6.56
CA SER A 272 4.80 6.62 -5.40
C SER A 272 6.29 6.81 -5.68
N ILE A 273 6.76 6.38 -6.84
CA ILE A 273 8.15 6.56 -7.28
C ILE A 273 8.46 8.05 -7.49
N THR A 274 7.58 8.78 -8.18
CA THR A 274 7.76 10.22 -8.45
C THR A 274 7.89 11.02 -7.16
N LEU A 275 7.00 10.78 -6.17
CA LEU A 275 7.06 11.46 -4.89
C LEU A 275 8.34 11.15 -4.12
N PHE A 276 8.79 9.89 -4.13
CA PHE A 276 10.05 9.50 -3.51
C PHE A 276 11.24 10.19 -4.20
N LEU A 277 11.36 10.08 -5.52
CA LEU A 277 12.47 10.68 -6.26
C LEU A 277 12.48 12.21 -6.12
N ALA A 278 11.34 12.86 -6.19
CA ALA A 278 11.22 14.30 -6.00
C ALA A 278 11.64 14.73 -4.58
N THR A 279 11.27 13.95 -3.56
CA THR A 279 11.73 14.17 -2.18
C THR A 279 13.24 14.02 -2.08
N TRP A 280 13.80 12.93 -2.62
CA TRP A 280 15.23 12.68 -2.60
C TRP A 280 16.03 13.78 -3.31
N VAL A 281 15.67 14.11 -4.56
CA VAL A 281 16.32 15.18 -5.32
C VAL A 281 16.23 16.51 -4.56
N SER A 282 15.08 16.83 -4.00
CA SER A 282 14.91 18.04 -3.18
C SER A 282 15.88 18.07 -1.99
N LEU A 283 16.03 16.96 -1.26
CA LEU A 283 16.92 16.88 -0.09
C LEU A 283 18.41 16.98 -0.43
N VAL A 284 18.84 16.45 -1.58
CA VAL A 284 20.26 16.52 -1.97
C VAL A 284 20.64 17.82 -2.67
N THR A 285 19.66 18.67 -2.98
CA THR A 285 19.85 19.99 -3.62
C THR A 285 19.48 21.15 -2.70
N LEU A 286 19.14 20.89 -1.43
CA LEU A 286 19.01 21.89 -0.36
C LEU A 286 20.37 22.27 0.19
#